data_df81bea4a032df88bedf72cc9c43b7e9
#
_entry.id   df81bea4a032df88bedf72cc9c43b7e9
#
_cell.length_a   1.000
_cell.length_b   1.000
_cell.length_c   1.000
_cell.angle_alpha   90.00
_cell.angle_beta   90.00
_cell.angle_gamma   90.00
#
_symmetry.space_group_name_H-M   'P 1'
#
loop_
_entity.id
_entity.type
_entity.pdbx_description
1 polymer ?
#
loop_
_entity_poly.entity_id
_entity_poly.type
_entity_poly.pdbx_seq_one_letter_code
_entity_poly.pdbx_strand_id
1 'polypeptide(L)'
;FYSFCLKKLSNNYTTPMSNTYWLNGKYIQKEEAYVSPLTHTLHYGLGAFEGVRSYISHDKKSVNIFRLIEHTERLFESAKIINVEINHSIDEVMEAQLGVIKKSELHDAYIRPLIYLNDERLGLDIDDMQSHLMVSCWEWPSYFGTEAMKKGIDVMVSSFTRQFPNSLMTKGKISGGYVNGVMAHDQAKRNGYQEAVLLDTNGFVAEGSGQNIFLLKNEKVITPELT
;
A
#
# COMPACT_ATOMS: atom_id res chain seq x y z
N PHE A 1 30.03 18.44 23.63
CA PHE A 1 28.67 18.94 23.84
C PHE A 1 28.07 19.22 22.44
N TYR A 2 27.20 18.33 21.94
CA TYR A 2 26.42 18.59 20.74
C TYR A 2 25.06 19.12 21.17
N SER A 3 24.80 20.39 20.93
CA SER A 3 23.50 21.02 21.11
C SER A 3 22.70 20.88 19.83
N PHE A 4 21.67 20.01 19.80
CA PHE A 4 20.70 19.96 18.72
C PHE A 4 19.54 20.88 19.02
N CYS A 5 19.41 21.93 18.22
CA CYS A 5 18.22 22.77 18.22
C CYS A 5 17.10 22.05 17.45
N LEU A 6 16.15 21.43 18.18
CA LEU A 6 14.95 20.86 17.62
C LEU A 6 14.03 21.99 17.14
N LYS A 7 14.11 22.35 15.86
CA LYS A 7 13.00 23.06 15.22
C LYS A 7 11.80 22.12 15.17
N LYS A 8 10.79 22.41 15.95
CA LYS A 8 9.47 21.79 15.84
C LYS A 8 8.93 22.09 14.42
N LEU A 9 9.07 21.13 13.52
CA LEU A 9 8.27 21.10 12.30
C LEU A 9 6.90 20.57 12.71
N SER A 10 5.96 21.49 12.92
CA SER A 10 4.55 21.17 13.07
C SER A 10 3.97 20.82 11.69
N ASN A 11 4.24 19.62 11.20
CA ASN A 11 3.49 19.06 10.11
C ASN A 11 2.28 18.32 10.70
N ASN A 12 1.22 19.06 10.99
CA ASN A 12 -0.09 18.51 11.29
C ASN A 12 -0.78 18.04 10.00
N TYR A 13 -0.24 17.03 9.33
CA TYR A 13 -1.00 16.21 8.40
C TYR A 13 -1.64 15.05 9.17
N THR A 14 -2.60 15.36 10.04
CA THR A 14 -3.50 14.34 10.56
C THR A 14 -4.55 14.08 9.49
N THR A 15 -4.26 13.16 8.57
CA THR A 15 -5.29 12.61 7.69
C THR A 15 -6.34 11.95 8.59
N PRO A 16 -7.63 12.30 8.48
CA PRO A 16 -8.66 11.64 9.28
C PRO A 16 -8.62 10.13 9.02
N MET A 17 -8.28 9.38 10.07
CA MET A 17 -8.30 7.92 10.04
C MET A 17 -9.58 7.42 10.70
N SER A 18 -10.11 6.32 10.20
CA SER A 18 -11.17 5.59 10.91
C SER A 18 -10.70 5.18 12.30
N ASN A 19 -11.56 5.31 13.28
CA ASN A 19 -11.34 4.76 14.62
C ASN A 19 -11.74 3.28 14.72
N THR A 20 -12.36 2.73 13.67
CA THR A 20 -12.80 1.34 13.63
C THR A 20 -11.97 0.56 12.62
N TYR A 21 -11.35 -0.52 13.09
CA TYR A 21 -10.64 -1.49 12.28
C TYR A 21 -11.42 -2.82 12.29
N TRP A 22 -11.21 -3.62 11.27
CA TRP A 22 -11.60 -5.02 11.30
C TRP A 22 -10.32 -5.86 11.45
N LEU A 23 -10.30 -6.77 12.42
CA LEU A 23 -9.16 -7.64 12.71
C LEU A 23 -9.68 -9.06 12.96
N ASN A 24 -9.26 -10.01 12.13
CA ASN A 24 -9.54 -11.44 12.29
C ASN A 24 -11.02 -11.74 12.61
N GLY A 25 -11.95 -11.20 11.83
CA GLY A 25 -13.38 -11.44 11.99
C GLY A 25 -14.13 -10.49 12.91
N LYS A 26 -13.44 -9.51 13.55
CA LYS A 26 -14.06 -8.61 14.52
C LYS A 26 -13.77 -7.13 14.20
N TYR A 27 -14.76 -6.28 14.44
CA TYR A 27 -14.54 -4.84 14.47
C TYR A 27 -14.01 -4.43 15.84
N ILE A 28 -12.90 -3.72 15.86
CA ILE A 28 -12.21 -3.24 17.05
C ILE A 28 -11.94 -1.74 16.93
N GLN A 29 -11.66 -1.09 18.06
CA GLN A 29 -11.19 0.29 18.02
C GLN A 29 -9.71 0.33 17.65
N LYS A 30 -9.28 1.42 17.06
CA LYS A 30 -7.88 1.64 16.64
C LYS A 30 -6.88 1.38 17.78
N GLU A 31 -7.26 1.77 18.99
CA GLU A 31 -6.46 1.63 20.20
C GLU A 31 -6.29 0.16 20.66
N GLU A 32 -7.09 -0.74 20.13
CA GLU A 32 -7.00 -2.19 20.41
C GLU A 32 -6.17 -2.94 19.37
N ALA A 33 -5.78 -2.27 18.28
CA ALA A 33 -5.03 -2.86 17.17
C ALA A 33 -3.52 -2.79 17.42
N TYR A 34 -3.01 -3.65 18.31
CA TYR A 34 -1.60 -3.74 18.61
C TYR A 34 -0.93 -4.93 17.93
N VAL A 35 0.34 -4.73 17.61
CA VAL A 35 1.26 -5.80 17.22
C VAL A 35 2.52 -5.74 18.08
N SER A 36 3.08 -6.91 18.40
CA SER A 36 4.37 -6.97 19.09
C SER A 36 5.49 -6.41 18.22
N PRO A 37 6.49 -5.73 18.78
CA PRO A 37 7.73 -5.40 18.04
C PRO A 37 8.45 -6.64 17.50
N LEU A 38 8.16 -7.83 18.02
CA LEU A 38 8.70 -9.11 17.54
C LEU A 38 7.83 -9.76 16.44
N THR A 39 6.79 -9.09 15.98
CA THR A 39 5.96 -9.54 14.85
C THR A 39 6.84 -9.88 13.65
N HIS A 40 6.76 -11.11 13.15
CA HIS A 40 7.61 -11.63 12.08
C HIS A 40 7.64 -10.71 10.84
N THR A 41 6.47 -10.25 10.39
CA THR A 41 6.37 -9.36 9.23
C THR A 41 7.14 -8.05 9.40
N LEU A 42 7.28 -7.52 10.62
CA LEU A 42 8.07 -6.30 10.87
C LEU A 42 9.58 -6.53 10.64
N HIS A 43 10.07 -7.74 10.89
CA HIS A 43 11.49 -8.07 10.74
C HIS A 43 11.85 -8.51 9.32
N TYR A 44 10.96 -9.25 8.65
CA TYR A 44 11.27 -9.92 7.38
C TYR A 44 10.45 -9.42 6.19
N GLY A 45 9.48 -8.53 6.41
CA GLY A 45 8.67 -7.95 5.33
C GLY A 45 7.67 -8.93 4.70
N LEU A 46 7.49 -10.13 5.28
CA LEU A 46 6.60 -11.17 4.77
C LEU A 46 5.16 -10.86 5.14
N GLY A 47 4.53 -10.02 4.33
CA GLY A 47 3.12 -9.65 4.41
C GLY A 47 2.62 -9.24 3.03
N ALA A 48 1.32 -9.22 2.84
CA ALA A 48 0.67 -8.78 1.61
C ALA A 48 -0.43 -7.77 1.92
N PHE A 49 -0.65 -6.82 1.03
CA PHE A 49 -1.67 -5.81 1.24
C PHE A 49 -2.32 -5.35 -0.06
N GLU A 50 -3.44 -4.66 0.07
CA GLU A 50 -4.07 -3.97 -1.05
C GLU A 50 -4.30 -2.50 -0.74
N GLY A 51 -4.63 -1.76 -1.79
CA GLY A 51 -5.03 -0.37 -1.72
C GLY A 51 -6.26 -0.15 -2.57
N VAL A 52 -7.41 -0.11 -1.92
CA VAL A 52 -8.71 -0.01 -2.56
C VAL A 52 -9.28 1.39 -2.32
N ARG A 53 -9.90 1.98 -3.34
CA ARG A 53 -10.47 3.33 -3.22
C ARG A 53 -11.98 3.28 -3.17
N SER A 54 -12.55 4.05 -2.25
CA SER A 54 -13.96 4.40 -2.28
C SER A 54 -14.16 5.83 -2.80
N TYR A 55 -15.30 6.06 -3.43
CA TYR A 55 -15.69 7.35 -4.00
C TYR A 55 -17.16 7.62 -3.70
N ILE A 56 -17.49 8.84 -3.32
CA ILE A 56 -18.88 9.26 -3.24
C ILE A 56 -19.49 9.30 -4.63
N SER A 57 -20.73 8.83 -4.76
CA SER A 57 -21.47 8.95 -6.02
C SER A 57 -21.74 10.41 -6.39
N HIS A 58 -21.93 10.68 -7.68
CA HIS A 58 -22.18 12.04 -8.16
C HIS A 58 -23.38 12.72 -7.50
N ASP A 59 -24.44 11.95 -7.23
CA ASP A 59 -25.65 12.41 -6.53
C ASP A 59 -25.49 12.46 -4.99
N LYS A 60 -24.32 12.10 -4.47
CA LYS A 60 -23.94 12.05 -3.04
C LYS A 60 -24.84 11.14 -2.17
N LYS A 61 -25.47 10.14 -2.78
CA LYS A 61 -26.39 9.23 -2.07
C LYS A 61 -25.77 7.89 -1.71
N SER A 62 -24.65 7.54 -2.34
CA SER A 62 -23.94 6.27 -2.11
C SER A 62 -22.44 6.44 -2.16
N VAL A 63 -21.74 5.48 -1.58
CA VAL A 63 -20.29 5.34 -1.69
C VAL A 63 -20.01 4.08 -2.50
N ASN A 64 -19.21 4.19 -3.54
CA ASN A 64 -18.84 3.09 -4.42
C ASN A 64 -17.39 2.71 -4.17
N ILE A 65 -17.10 1.43 -4.02
CA ILE A 65 -15.73 0.91 -3.93
C ILE A 65 -15.31 0.41 -5.31
N PHE A 66 -14.21 0.95 -5.82
CA PHE A 66 -13.76 0.64 -7.16
C PHE A 66 -13.08 -0.73 -7.21
N ARG A 67 -13.62 -1.64 -8.05
CA ARG A 67 -13.07 -2.97 -8.33
C ARG A 67 -12.75 -3.79 -7.07
N LEU A 68 -13.65 -3.79 -6.09
CA LEU A 68 -13.46 -4.45 -4.80
C LEU A 68 -13.12 -5.94 -4.94
N ILE A 69 -13.80 -6.65 -5.85
CA ILE A 69 -13.59 -8.09 -6.08
C ILE A 69 -12.17 -8.33 -6.55
N GLU A 70 -11.74 -7.69 -7.62
CA GLU A 70 -10.43 -7.90 -8.23
C GLU A 70 -9.28 -7.49 -7.30
N HIS A 71 -9.46 -6.46 -6.48
CA HIS A 71 -8.50 -6.10 -5.44
C HIS A 71 -8.43 -7.18 -4.36
N THR A 72 -9.57 -7.72 -3.95
CA THR A 72 -9.59 -8.78 -2.93
C THR A 72 -8.96 -10.06 -3.46
N GLU A 73 -9.30 -10.48 -4.69
CA GLU A 73 -8.66 -11.62 -5.36
C GLU A 73 -7.14 -11.45 -5.44
N ARG A 74 -6.65 -10.26 -5.83
CA ARG A 74 -5.20 -10.00 -5.89
C ARG A 74 -4.53 -10.03 -4.51
N LEU A 75 -5.22 -9.67 -3.44
CA LEU A 75 -4.71 -9.86 -2.08
C LEU A 75 -4.43 -11.34 -1.80
N PHE A 76 -5.37 -12.22 -2.15
CA PHE A 76 -5.21 -13.67 -1.99
C PHE A 76 -4.08 -14.22 -2.87
N GLU A 77 -3.99 -13.78 -4.12
CA GLU A 77 -2.89 -14.15 -5.00
C GLU A 77 -1.54 -13.70 -4.45
N SER A 78 -1.45 -12.47 -3.91
CA SER A 78 -0.23 -11.95 -3.30
C SER A 78 0.18 -12.75 -2.06
N ALA A 79 -0.76 -13.12 -1.21
CA ALA A 79 -0.52 -13.96 -0.05
C ALA A 79 -0.04 -15.36 -0.45
N LYS A 80 -0.65 -15.94 -1.49
CA LYS A 80 -0.23 -17.23 -2.05
C LYS A 80 1.20 -17.21 -2.60
N ILE A 81 1.63 -16.13 -3.24
CA ILE A 81 3.00 -15.97 -3.75
C ILE A 81 4.03 -16.10 -2.62
N ILE A 82 3.73 -15.62 -1.43
CA ILE A 82 4.62 -15.68 -0.26
C ILE A 82 4.29 -16.84 0.69
N ASN A 83 3.45 -17.78 0.25
CA ASN A 83 3.04 -18.96 1.02
C ASN A 83 2.41 -18.62 2.38
N VAL A 84 1.65 -17.53 2.43
CA VAL A 84 0.87 -17.14 3.63
C VAL A 84 -0.60 -17.42 3.39
N GLU A 85 -1.19 -18.29 4.21
CA GLU A 85 -2.60 -18.65 4.13
C GLU A 85 -3.48 -17.55 4.72
N ILE A 86 -4.62 -17.29 4.09
CA ILE A 86 -5.66 -16.38 4.60
C ILE A 86 -6.79 -17.21 5.20
N ASN A 87 -6.99 -17.10 6.51
CA ASN A 87 -8.01 -17.87 7.27
C ASN A 87 -9.44 -17.29 7.12
N HIS A 88 -9.71 -16.59 6.03
CA HIS A 88 -11.01 -15.97 5.73
C HIS A 88 -11.34 -16.19 4.25
N SER A 89 -12.62 -16.26 3.94
CA SER A 89 -13.08 -16.31 2.55
C SER A 89 -12.95 -14.93 1.86
N ILE A 90 -12.95 -14.94 0.53
CA ILE A 90 -12.98 -13.67 -0.27
C ILE A 90 -14.20 -12.83 0.12
N ASP A 91 -15.37 -13.45 0.28
CA ASP A 91 -16.60 -12.75 0.65
C ASP A 91 -16.50 -12.10 2.03
N GLU A 92 -15.93 -12.79 3.03
CA GLU A 92 -15.70 -12.21 4.36
C GLU A 92 -14.77 -10.99 4.30
N VAL A 93 -13.71 -11.06 3.50
CA VAL A 93 -12.77 -9.95 3.33
C VAL A 93 -13.41 -8.78 2.59
N MET A 94 -14.26 -9.04 1.61
CA MET A 94 -15.05 -8.01 0.93
C MET A 94 -16.03 -7.34 1.90
N GLU A 95 -16.76 -8.11 2.69
CA GLU A 95 -17.69 -7.58 3.72
C GLU A 95 -16.94 -6.78 4.79
N ALA A 96 -15.74 -7.19 5.18
CA ALA A 96 -14.90 -6.43 6.09
C ALA A 96 -14.53 -5.06 5.52
N GLN A 97 -14.16 -4.98 4.24
CA GLN A 97 -13.83 -3.74 3.55
C GLN A 97 -15.06 -2.80 3.43
N LEU A 98 -16.22 -3.35 3.06
CA LEU A 98 -17.48 -2.61 3.05
C LEU A 98 -17.85 -2.12 4.46
N GLY A 99 -17.65 -2.95 5.46
CA GLY A 99 -18.01 -2.66 6.85
C GLY A 99 -17.15 -1.56 7.47
N VAL A 100 -15.84 -1.50 7.21
CA VAL A 100 -15.00 -0.42 7.74
C VAL A 100 -15.38 0.93 7.13
N ILE A 101 -15.74 0.99 5.85
CA ILE A 101 -16.23 2.23 5.20
C ILE A 101 -17.56 2.65 5.82
N LYS A 102 -18.52 1.74 5.96
CA LYS A 102 -19.81 2.04 6.58
C LYS A 102 -19.69 2.59 8.02
N LYS A 103 -18.73 2.04 8.79
CA LYS A 103 -18.50 2.43 10.19
C LYS A 103 -17.65 3.67 10.36
N SER A 104 -16.84 4.03 9.37
CA SER A 104 -15.95 5.20 9.41
C SER A 104 -16.66 6.50 9.04
N GLU A 105 -17.82 6.43 8.40
CA GLU A 105 -18.52 7.57 7.80
C GLU A 105 -17.69 8.32 6.73
N LEU A 106 -16.58 7.72 6.29
CA LEU A 106 -15.75 8.28 5.22
C LEU A 106 -16.37 7.97 3.85
N HIS A 107 -16.19 8.88 2.92
CA HIS A 107 -16.74 8.76 1.56
C HIS A 107 -15.63 8.51 0.53
N ASP A 108 -14.72 9.47 0.38
CA ASP A 108 -13.57 9.37 -0.50
C ASP A 108 -12.38 8.86 0.31
N ALA A 109 -12.27 7.54 0.42
CA ALA A 109 -11.32 6.91 1.33
C ALA A 109 -10.41 5.91 0.62
N TYR A 110 -9.32 5.63 1.28
CA TYR A 110 -8.41 4.54 0.97
C TYR A 110 -8.63 3.42 1.97
N ILE A 111 -8.84 2.21 1.47
CA ILE A 111 -9.05 1.00 2.27
C ILE A 111 -7.79 0.15 2.16
N ARG A 112 -7.27 -0.29 3.30
CA ARG A 112 -6.07 -1.10 3.42
C ARG A 112 -6.39 -2.44 4.08
N PRO A 113 -6.68 -3.50 3.32
CA PRO A 113 -6.50 -4.85 3.85
C PRO A 113 -5.01 -5.19 3.89
N LEU A 114 -4.58 -5.82 4.98
CA LEU A 114 -3.20 -6.22 5.23
C LEU A 114 -3.18 -7.61 5.86
N ILE A 115 -2.46 -8.53 5.24
CA ILE A 115 -2.09 -9.84 5.78
C ILE A 115 -0.70 -9.75 6.35
N TYR A 116 -0.50 -10.29 7.56
CA TYR A 116 0.80 -10.30 8.23
C TYR A 116 0.92 -11.51 9.16
N LEU A 117 2.15 -11.94 9.41
CA LEU A 117 2.49 -12.97 10.38
C LEU A 117 2.80 -12.30 11.72
N ASN A 118 2.02 -12.61 12.75
CA ASN A 118 2.11 -11.94 14.06
C ASN A 118 2.80 -12.76 15.14
N ASP A 119 3.24 -13.97 14.81
CA ASP A 119 3.97 -14.78 15.77
C ASP A 119 5.28 -14.12 16.18
N GLU A 120 5.60 -14.19 17.47
CA GLU A 120 6.86 -13.68 18.02
C GLU A 120 8.03 -14.67 17.79
N ARG A 121 7.90 -15.51 16.78
CA ARG A 121 8.93 -16.44 16.33
C ARG A 121 9.73 -15.82 15.20
N LEU A 122 10.99 -15.50 15.46
CA LEU A 122 11.90 -14.95 14.47
C LEU A 122 12.68 -16.09 13.80
N GLY A 123 13.07 -15.86 12.54
CA GLY A 123 13.78 -16.82 11.71
C GLY A 123 13.12 -16.96 10.33
N LEU A 124 13.68 -17.82 9.49
CA LEU A 124 13.24 -17.97 8.11
C LEU A 124 12.18 -19.08 7.93
N ASP A 125 12.00 -19.89 8.96
CA ASP A 125 10.99 -20.93 9.00
C ASP A 125 9.65 -20.32 9.41
N ILE A 126 8.66 -20.41 8.52
CA ILE A 126 7.31 -19.87 8.70
C ILE A 126 6.24 -20.95 8.86
N ASP A 127 6.65 -22.21 8.91
CA ASP A 127 5.71 -23.33 9.08
C ASP A 127 4.90 -23.14 10.36
N ASP A 128 3.60 -23.39 10.29
CA ASP A 128 2.64 -23.24 11.39
C ASP A 128 2.48 -21.82 11.97
N MET A 129 3.07 -20.77 11.33
CA MET A 129 2.83 -19.39 11.74
C MET A 129 1.40 -18.96 11.44
N GLN A 130 0.80 -18.28 12.41
CA GLN A 130 -0.55 -17.75 12.25
C GLN A 130 -0.56 -16.45 11.44
N SER A 131 -1.34 -16.43 10.37
CA SER A 131 -1.61 -15.21 9.64
C SER A 131 -2.74 -14.41 10.29
N HIS A 132 -2.61 -13.11 10.23
CA HIS A 132 -3.61 -12.16 10.69
C HIS A 132 -4.05 -11.28 9.53
N LEU A 133 -5.34 -11.00 9.45
CA LEU A 133 -5.90 -10.07 8.48
C LEU A 133 -6.49 -8.86 9.18
N MET A 134 -5.99 -7.70 8.84
CA MET A 134 -6.49 -6.41 9.28
C MET A 134 -7.06 -5.63 8.10
N VAL A 135 -8.19 -4.94 8.30
CA VAL A 135 -8.72 -3.95 7.34
C VAL A 135 -8.92 -2.63 8.06
N SER A 136 -8.36 -1.57 7.51
CA SER A 136 -8.53 -0.19 7.99
C SER A 136 -8.86 0.73 6.82
N CYS A 137 -9.34 1.95 7.11
CA CYS A 137 -9.54 2.97 6.10
C CYS A 137 -9.23 4.36 6.65
N TRP A 138 -8.92 5.28 5.74
CA TRP A 138 -8.67 6.68 6.05
C TRP A 138 -9.00 7.55 4.85
N GLU A 139 -9.24 8.83 5.10
CA GLU A 139 -9.39 9.80 4.04
C GLU A 139 -8.06 9.93 3.27
N TRP A 140 -8.12 9.84 1.94
CA TRP A 140 -6.94 9.98 1.11
C TRP A 140 -7.21 10.95 -0.03
N PRO A 141 -6.76 12.19 0.10
CA PRO A 141 -6.81 13.15 -0.98
C PRO A 141 -5.93 12.71 -2.16
N SER A 142 -5.94 13.45 -3.25
CA SER A 142 -5.04 13.18 -4.38
C SER A 142 -3.58 13.07 -3.90
N TYR A 143 -2.88 12.04 -4.33
CA TYR A 143 -1.50 11.73 -3.92
C TYR A 143 -0.53 12.90 -4.09
N PHE A 144 -0.64 13.62 -5.20
CA PHE A 144 0.18 14.80 -5.50
C PHE A 144 -0.55 16.14 -5.28
N GLY A 145 -1.82 16.12 -4.86
CA GLY A 145 -2.66 17.30 -4.71
C GLY A 145 -3.26 17.82 -6.02
N THR A 146 -4.20 18.75 -5.91
CA THR A 146 -4.97 19.27 -7.05
C THR A 146 -4.13 20.11 -8.04
N GLU A 147 -3.10 20.78 -7.57
CA GLU A 147 -2.20 21.57 -8.43
C GLU A 147 -1.35 20.67 -9.34
N ALA A 148 -0.85 19.55 -8.81
CA ALA A 148 -0.09 18.59 -9.58
C ALA A 148 -0.93 17.94 -10.68
N MET A 149 -2.23 17.73 -10.47
CA MET A 149 -3.15 17.24 -11.49
C MET A 149 -3.26 18.20 -12.70
N LYS A 150 -3.03 19.50 -12.49
CA LYS A 150 -3.12 20.51 -13.55
C LYS A 150 -1.77 20.79 -14.21
N LYS A 151 -0.70 20.86 -13.41
CA LYS A 151 0.63 21.32 -13.84
C LYS A 151 1.59 20.19 -14.13
N GLY A 152 1.26 18.96 -13.68
CA GLY A 152 2.21 17.86 -13.65
C GLY A 152 3.15 17.94 -12.45
N ILE A 153 4.14 17.05 -12.45
CA ILE A 153 5.19 16.96 -11.43
C ILE A 153 6.54 16.74 -12.08
N ASP A 154 7.60 17.15 -11.39
CA ASP A 154 8.96 16.86 -11.80
C ASP A 154 9.37 15.49 -11.27
N VAL A 155 9.89 14.63 -12.14
CA VAL A 155 10.33 13.27 -11.82
C VAL A 155 11.80 13.08 -12.16
N MET A 156 12.49 12.21 -11.45
CA MET A 156 13.85 11.79 -11.78
C MET A 156 13.91 10.28 -12.01
N VAL A 157 14.80 9.86 -12.89
CA VAL A 157 15.17 8.45 -12.97
C VAL A 157 16.04 8.12 -11.77
N SER A 158 15.58 7.17 -10.94
CA SER A 158 16.32 6.74 -9.75
C SER A 158 17.59 5.98 -10.11
N SER A 159 18.59 6.03 -9.25
CA SER A 159 19.76 5.14 -9.32
C SER A 159 19.46 3.73 -8.83
N PHE A 160 18.33 3.54 -8.11
CA PHE A 160 17.82 2.22 -7.76
C PHE A 160 17.06 1.64 -8.93
N THR A 161 17.37 0.42 -9.32
CA THR A 161 16.57 -0.35 -10.28
C THR A 161 15.44 -1.07 -9.57
N ARG A 162 14.36 -1.38 -10.31
CA ARG A 162 13.32 -2.28 -9.82
C ARG A 162 13.91 -3.65 -9.58
N GLN A 163 13.51 -4.32 -8.49
CA GLN A 163 14.03 -5.65 -8.18
C GLN A 163 13.72 -6.66 -9.29
N PHE A 164 14.66 -7.56 -9.49
CA PHE A 164 14.48 -8.64 -10.46
C PHE A 164 13.31 -9.56 -10.03
N PRO A 165 12.40 -9.94 -10.93
CA PRO A 165 11.19 -10.70 -10.57
C PRO A 165 11.45 -11.99 -9.81
N ASN A 166 12.57 -12.67 -10.06
CA ASN A 166 12.93 -13.90 -9.36
C ASN A 166 13.69 -13.65 -8.04
N SER A 167 13.98 -12.40 -7.67
CA SER A 167 14.52 -12.08 -6.34
C SER A 167 13.42 -11.75 -5.35
N LEU A 168 12.35 -11.09 -5.82
CA LEU A 168 11.13 -10.83 -5.10
C LEU A 168 10.01 -10.67 -6.13
N MET A 169 9.03 -11.56 -6.11
CA MET A 169 7.99 -11.65 -7.12
C MET A 169 7.16 -10.37 -7.21
N THR A 170 7.41 -9.57 -8.25
CA THR A 170 6.84 -8.23 -8.45
C THR A 170 5.34 -8.23 -8.72
N LYS A 171 4.77 -9.36 -9.17
CA LYS A 171 3.31 -9.53 -9.31
C LYS A 171 2.55 -9.51 -7.99
N GLY A 172 3.20 -9.91 -6.90
CA GLY A 172 2.63 -9.87 -5.55
C GLY A 172 2.75 -8.48 -4.93
N LYS A 173 1.68 -8.00 -4.33
CA LYS A 173 1.70 -6.75 -3.55
C LYS A 173 2.22 -7.04 -2.13
N ILE A 174 3.53 -7.31 -2.04
CA ILE A 174 4.23 -7.80 -0.85
C ILE A 174 4.88 -6.64 -0.10
N SER A 175 4.71 -6.59 1.22
CA SER A 175 5.19 -5.48 2.07
C SER A 175 6.68 -5.23 1.92
N GLY A 176 7.51 -6.26 1.96
CA GLY A 176 8.98 -6.15 1.81
C GLY A 176 9.43 -5.58 0.47
N GLY A 177 8.66 -5.76 -0.59
CA GLY A 177 8.95 -5.23 -1.93
C GLY A 177 8.90 -3.71 -2.02
N TYR A 178 8.16 -3.08 -1.12
CA TYR A 178 7.99 -1.62 -1.11
C TYR A 178 9.21 -0.85 -0.62
N VAL A 179 10.15 -1.50 0.04
CA VAL A 179 11.42 -0.86 0.46
C VAL A 179 12.14 -0.25 -0.74
N ASN A 180 12.18 -0.95 -1.87
CA ASN A 180 12.79 -0.47 -3.11
C ASN A 180 12.14 0.84 -3.60
N GLY A 181 10.82 0.90 -3.66
CA GLY A 181 10.07 2.11 -4.03
C GLY A 181 10.27 3.27 -3.04
N VAL A 182 10.26 2.97 -1.72
CA VAL A 182 10.51 3.98 -0.67
C VAL A 182 11.89 4.60 -0.82
N MET A 183 12.94 3.79 -1.06
CA MET A 183 14.30 4.27 -1.27
C MET A 183 14.41 5.16 -2.51
N ALA A 184 13.78 4.77 -3.62
CA ALA A 184 13.77 5.55 -4.85
C ALA A 184 13.03 6.89 -4.68
N HIS A 185 11.86 6.86 -4.01
CA HIS A 185 11.10 8.08 -3.71
C HIS A 185 11.88 9.04 -2.80
N ASP A 186 12.49 8.54 -1.73
CA ASP A 186 13.32 9.34 -0.83
C ASP A 186 14.51 9.96 -1.57
N GLN A 187 15.15 9.22 -2.46
CA GLN A 187 16.21 9.76 -3.33
C GLN A 187 15.69 10.92 -4.19
N ALA A 188 14.55 10.76 -4.85
CA ALA A 188 13.93 11.82 -5.65
C ALA A 188 13.65 13.07 -4.81
N LYS A 189 13.05 12.90 -3.63
CA LYS A 189 12.74 14.00 -2.70
C LYS A 189 13.99 14.76 -2.26
N ARG A 190 15.06 14.05 -1.92
CA ARG A 190 16.36 14.69 -1.54
C ARG A 190 16.98 15.49 -2.67
N ASN A 191 16.69 15.11 -3.92
CA ASN A 191 17.18 15.82 -5.11
C ASN A 191 16.21 16.88 -5.65
N GLY A 192 15.12 17.20 -4.91
CA GLY A 192 14.18 18.26 -5.25
C GLY A 192 13.08 17.88 -6.23
N TYR A 193 12.94 16.59 -6.55
CA TYR A 193 11.88 16.05 -7.41
C TYR A 193 10.68 15.57 -6.58
N GLN A 194 9.51 15.50 -7.20
CA GLN A 194 8.30 15.03 -6.53
C GLN A 194 8.17 13.50 -6.55
N GLU A 195 8.73 12.83 -7.58
CA GLU A 195 8.60 11.39 -7.73
C GLU A 195 9.81 10.78 -8.46
N ALA A 196 9.99 9.46 -8.29
CA ALA A 196 11.01 8.68 -8.97
C ALA A 196 10.40 7.79 -10.06
N VAL A 197 11.15 7.64 -11.14
CA VAL A 197 10.94 6.60 -12.15
C VAL A 197 12.03 5.56 -11.96
N LEU A 198 11.64 4.29 -11.81
CA LEU A 198 12.57 3.17 -11.73
C LEU A 198 12.73 2.51 -13.11
N LEU A 199 13.95 2.12 -13.40
CA LEU A 199 14.26 1.24 -14.53
C LEU A 199 14.26 -0.22 -14.06
N ASP A 200 13.99 -1.14 -14.97
CA ASP A 200 14.21 -2.56 -14.75
C ASP A 200 15.72 -2.92 -14.81
N THR A 201 16.05 -4.16 -14.62
CA THR A 201 17.44 -4.68 -14.66
C THR A 201 18.06 -4.63 -16.05
N ASN A 202 17.28 -4.38 -17.10
CA ASN A 202 17.74 -4.23 -18.49
C ASN A 202 17.87 -2.74 -18.89
N GLY A 203 17.50 -1.81 -18.00
CA GLY A 203 17.55 -0.37 -18.23
C GLY A 203 16.32 0.21 -18.92
N PHE A 204 15.20 -0.54 -19.02
CA PHE A 204 13.95 -0.03 -19.53
C PHE A 204 13.11 0.59 -18.41
N VAL A 205 12.27 1.56 -18.75
CA VAL A 205 11.33 2.16 -17.80
C VAL A 205 10.38 1.09 -17.28
N ALA A 206 10.32 0.92 -15.96
CA ALA A 206 9.46 -0.04 -15.28
C ALA A 206 8.21 0.62 -14.71
N GLU A 207 8.36 1.48 -13.72
CA GLU A 207 7.22 2.11 -13.01
C GLU A 207 7.68 3.34 -12.22
N GLY A 208 6.74 4.04 -11.56
CA GLY A 208 7.07 4.99 -10.50
C GLY A 208 7.42 4.28 -9.19
N SER A 209 7.71 5.03 -8.12
CA SER A 209 8.11 4.44 -6.84
C SER A 209 7.00 3.58 -6.19
N GLY A 210 5.74 3.90 -6.46
CA GLY A 210 4.58 3.15 -5.97
C GLY A 210 3.39 3.21 -6.92
N GLN A 211 3.61 3.59 -8.19
CA GLN A 211 2.58 3.81 -9.21
C GLN A 211 3.02 3.22 -10.55
N ASN A 212 2.03 2.71 -11.30
CA ASN A 212 2.25 2.36 -12.70
C ASN A 212 2.55 3.62 -13.52
N ILE A 213 3.28 3.44 -14.63
CA ILE A 213 3.56 4.50 -15.59
C ILE A 213 2.85 4.23 -16.91
N PHE A 214 2.26 5.26 -17.49
CA PHE A 214 1.61 5.23 -18.80
C PHE A 214 2.12 6.38 -19.64
N LEU A 215 2.44 6.11 -20.89
CA LEU A 215 2.90 7.09 -21.87
C LEU A 215 1.86 7.24 -22.97
N LEU A 216 1.41 8.46 -23.23
CA LEU A 216 0.61 8.75 -24.41
C LEU A 216 1.53 9.17 -25.55
N LYS A 217 1.57 8.39 -26.64
CA LYS A 217 2.36 8.68 -27.84
C LYS A 217 1.59 8.28 -29.08
N ASN A 218 1.43 9.23 -30.01
CA ASN A 218 0.70 9.02 -31.28
C ASN A 218 -0.69 8.41 -31.04
N GLU A 219 -1.46 8.98 -30.12
CA GLU A 219 -2.82 8.55 -29.73
C GLU A 219 -2.90 7.12 -29.14
N LYS A 220 -1.76 6.51 -28.80
CA LYS A 220 -1.68 5.21 -28.15
C LYS A 220 -1.21 5.36 -26.71
N VAL A 221 -1.87 4.63 -25.81
CA VAL A 221 -1.42 4.47 -24.43
C VAL A 221 -0.46 3.28 -24.39
N ILE A 222 0.74 3.53 -23.90
CA ILE A 222 1.82 2.55 -23.76
C ILE A 222 2.14 2.43 -22.30
N THR A 223 2.33 1.22 -21.81
CA THR A 223 2.79 0.91 -20.45
C THR A 223 3.82 -0.22 -20.51
N PRO A 224 4.74 -0.32 -19.54
CA PRO A 224 5.65 -1.45 -19.45
C PRO A 224 4.91 -2.78 -19.39
N GLU A 225 5.57 -3.83 -19.89
CA GLU A 225 5.04 -5.19 -19.86
C GLU A 225 4.92 -5.70 -18.43
N LEU A 226 3.87 -6.49 -18.15
CA LEU A 226 3.69 -7.17 -16.87
C LEU A 226 4.61 -8.39 -16.81
N THR A 227 5.61 -8.33 -15.97
CA THR A 227 6.60 -9.42 -15.75
C THR A 227 6.37 -10.12 -14.43
#